data_4d4c43cc921e1b6a5bac09974d1cbe2f
#
_entry.id   4d4c43cc921e1b6a5bac09974d1cbe2f
#
_cell.length_a   1.000
_cell.length_b   1.000
_cell.length_c   1.000
_cell.angle_alpha   90.00
_cell.angle_beta   90.00
_cell.angle_gamma   90.00
#
_symmetry.space_group_name_H-M   'P 1'
#
loop_
_entity.id
_entity.type
_entity.pdbx_description
1 polymer ?
#
loop_
_entity_poly.entity_id
_entity_poly.type
_entity_poly.pdbx_seq_one_letter_code
_entity_poly.pdbx_strand_id
1 'polypeptide(L)'
;ATQGPQGFFWGGTWICAAAGTDNANLVKDVMKTLCCDKATMKKITEDTQDYTNTTSGMNEIASSNFKSDFLGGQNHIKLFAKSAPKISMKNISSYDQGLNEEFQKAMKDYFDGNVTKDKALDNFYKAAIEKYPNLSK
;
A
#
# COMPACT_ATOMS: atom_id res chain seq x y z
N ALA A 1 6.13 -9.41 -10.59
CA ALA A 1 6.04 -7.99 -10.26
C ALA A 1 7.19 -7.24 -10.94
N THR A 2 6.96 -5.99 -11.31
CA THR A 2 7.98 -5.09 -11.86
C THR A 2 8.21 -3.94 -10.89
N GLN A 3 9.45 -3.46 -10.82
CA GLN A 3 9.75 -2.28 -10.02
C GLN A 3 9.29 -1.03 -10.78
N GLY A 4 8.40 -0.24 -10.17
CA GLY A 4 8.07 1.09 -10.67
C GLY A 4 9.18 2.12 -10.40
N PRO A 5 9.03 3.35 -10.86
CA PRO A 5 10.04 4.40 -10.68
C PRO A 5 10.23 4.78 -9.21
N GLN A 6 9.22 4.60 -8.38
CA GLN A 6 9.22 4.93 -6.96
C GLN A 6 8.36 3.95 -6.17
N GLY A 7 8.80 3.58 -4.96
CA GLY A 7 7.96 2.88 -3.99
C GLY A 7 6.95 3.84 -3.36
N PHE A 8 5.75 3.34 -3.08
CA PHE A 8 4.68 4.11 -2.43
C PHE A 8 3.89 3.22 -1.48
N PHE A 9 3.26 3.83 -0.50
CA PHE A 9 2.30 3.18 0.38
C PHE A 9 0.92 3.18 -0.33
N TRP A 10 0.35 2.00 -0.51
CA TRP A 10 -0.97 1.89 -1.15
C TRP A 10 -2.09 1.80 -0.13
N GLY A 11 -1.90 1.02 0.92
CA GLY A 11 -2.91 0.77 1.93
C GLY A 11 -2.52 -0.36 2.85
N GLY A 12 -3.50 -0.86 3.58
CA GLY A 12 -3.35 -1.97 4.53
C GLY A 12 -4.63 -2.12 5.33
N THR A 13 -4.55 -2.93 6.39
CA THR A 13 -5.66 -3.13 7.32
C THR A 13 -5.26 -2.61 8.69
N TRP A 14 -6.10 -1.77 9.27
CA TRP A 14 -5.94 -1.28 10.64
C TRP A 14 -6.62 -2.23 11.61
N ILE A 15 -5.88 -2.70 12.61
CA ILE A 15 -6.42 -3.47 13.73
C ILE A 15 -6.56 -2.53 14.91
N CYS A 16 -7.79 -2.33 15.39
CA CYS A 16 -8.10 -1.41 16.47
C CYS A 16 -8.74 -2.15 17.64
N ALA A 17 -8.44 -1.73 18.87
CA ALA A 17 -9.13 -2.17 20.05
C ALA A 17 -10.40 -1.33 20.27
N ALA A 18 -11.50 -1.96 20.65
CA ALA A 18 -12.70 -1.23 21.06
C ALA A 18 -12.45 -0.49 22.37
N ALA A 19 -12.86 0.78 22.45
CA ALA A 19 -12.85 1.53 23.69
C ALA A 19 -13.77 0.86 24.71
N GLY A 20 -13.33 0.76 25.96
CA GLY A 20 -14.10 0.15 27.06
C GLY A 20 -14.09 -1.39 27.07
N THR A 21 -13.18 -2.03 26.36
CA THR A 21 -13.02 -3.49 26.46
C THR A 21 -12.57 -3.91 27.85
N ASP A 22 -13.21 -4.94 28.42
CA ASP A 22 -12.83 -5.55 29.71
C ASP A 22 -11.58 -6.45 29.58
N ASN A 23 -11.14 -6.73 28.34
CA ASN A 23 -10.04 -7.63 28.03
C ASN A 23 -8.83 -6.90 27.43
N ALA A 24 -8.51 -5.69 27.87
CA ALA A 24 -7.49 -4.83 27.29
C ALA A 24 -6.12 -5.50 27.12
N ASN A 25 -5.68 -6.30 28.11
CA ASN A 25 -4.41 -7.02 28.05
C ASN A 25 -4.42 -8.11 26.96
N LEU A 26 -5.49 -8.90 26.89
CA LEU A 26 -5.63 -9.94 25.85
C LEU A 26 -5.67 -9.30 24.45
N VAL A 27 -6.44 -8.25 24.27
CA VAL A 27 -6.51 -7.52 22.98
C VAL A 27 -5.14 -6.96 22.60
N LYS A 28 -4.40 -6.39 23.54
CA LYS A 28 -3.03 -5.92 23.31
C LYS A 28 -2.11 -7.05 22.85
N ASP A 29 -2.18 -8.23 23.47
CA ASP A 29 -1.34 -9.37 23.11
C ASP A 29 -1.71 -9.91 21.72
N VAL A 30 -3.00 -9.98 21.39
CA VAL A 30 -3.47 -10.34 20.05
C VAL A 30 -2.95 -9.33 18.99
N MET A 31 -3.11 -8.03 19.23
CA MET A 31 -2.62 -7.00 18.33
C MET A 31 -1.09 -7.08 18.14
N LYS A 32 -0.37 -7.31 19.22
CA LYS A 32 1.09 -7.44 19.21
C LYS A 32 1.55 -8.66 18.40
N THR A 33 0.88 -9.79 18.57
CA THR A 33 1.14 -11.00 17.80
C THR A 33 0.84 -10.80 16.32
N LEU A 34 -0.35 -10.27 15.99
CA LEU A 34 -0.79 -10.10 14.61
C LEU A 34 -0.07 -8.97 13.85
N CYS A 35 0.51 -7.97 14.56
CA CYS A 35 1.10 -6.81 13.89
C CYS A 35 2.62 -6.68 14.07
N CYS A 36 3.21 -7.36 15.07
CA CYS A 36 4.60 -7.13 15.45
C CYS A 36 5.43 -8.40 15.54
N ASP A 37 4.80 -9.58 15.69
CA ASP A 37 5.56 -10.83 15.82
C ASP A 37 6.15 -11.24 14.47
N LYS A 38 7.47 -11.38 14.46
CA LYS A 38 8.23 -11.70 13.24
C LYS A 38 7.83 -13.05 12.62
N ALA A 39 7.64 -14.07 13.46
CA ALA A 39 7.28 -15.40 12.97
C ALA A 39 5.89 -15.41 12.35
N THR A 40 4.93 -14.76 13.00
CA THR A 40 3.56 -14.59 12.51
C THR A 40 3.57 -13.81 11.19
N MET A 41 4.33 -12.71 11.10
CA MET A 41 4.40 -11.90 9.87
C MET A 41 5.03 -12.66 8.70
N LYS A 42 6.06 -13.45 8.95
CA LYS A 42 6.65 -14.34 7.94
C LYS A 42 5.63 -15.37 7.45
N LYS A 43 4.93 -16.02 8.38
CA LYS A 43 3.89 -17.01 8.05
C LYS A 43 2.78 -16.41 7.20
N ILE A 44 2.31 -15.21 7.55
CA ILE A 44 1.31 -14.48 6.75
C ILE A 44 1.84 -14.25 5.32
N THR A 45 3.08 -13.75 5.18
CA THR A 45 3.67 -13.52 3.86
C THR A 45 3.81 -14.82 3.06
N GLU A 46 4.20 -15.92 3.68
CA GLU A 46 4.33 -17.22 3.02
C GLU A 46 2.98 -17.75 2.53
N ASP A 47 1.91 -17.54 3.31
CA ASP A 47 0.57 -18.03 2.99
C ASP A 47 -0.20 -17.12 2.00
N THR A 48 -0.07 -15.80 2.12
CA THR A 48 -0.83 -14.82 1.33
C THR A 48 -0.04 -14.17 0.22
N GLN A 49 1.28 -14.29 0.26
CA GLN A 49 2.24 -13.60 -0.61
C GLN A 49 2.23 -12.07 -0.48
N ASP A 50 1.63 -11.54 0.58
CA ASP A 50 1.61 -10.12 0.91
C ASP A 50 2.91 -9.67 1.59
N TYR A 51 3.23 -8.39 1.45
CA TYR A 51 4.33 -7.75 2.16
C TYR A 51 3.82 -7.22 3.50
N THR A 52 4.31 -7.77 4.61
CA THR A 52 3.90 -7.36 5.95
C THR A 52 4.79 -6.25 6.54
N ASN A 53 4.40 -5.72 7.69
CA ASN A 53 5.00 -4.53 8.30
C ASN A 53 6.25 -4.80 9.17
N THR A 54 6.76 -6.03 9.25
CA THR A 54 7.99 -6.33 10.01
C THR A 54 9.22 -6.34 9.09
N THR A 55 10.07 -5.34 9.20
CA THR A 55 11.29 -5.22 8.39
C THR A 55 12.20 -6.46 8.51
N SER A 56 12.40 -6.99 9.73
CA SER A 56 13.25 -8.18 9.94
C SER A 56 12.67 -9.44 9.28
N GLY A 57 11.35 -9.66 9.37
CA GLY A 57 10.69 -10.78 8.73
C GLY A 57 10.74 -10.67 7.21
N MET A 58 10.47 -9.50 6.68
CA MET A 58 10.50 -9.27 5.23
C MET A 58 11.90 -9.40 4.62
N ASN A 59 12.93 -8.93 5.32
CA ASN A 59 14.33 -9.09 4.89
C ASN A 59 14.77 -10.56 4.89
N GLU A 60 14.32 -11.37 5.85
CA GLU A 60 14.57 -12.81 5.84
C GLU A 60 13.93 -13.49 4.62
N ILE A 61 12.66 -13.22 4.35
CA ILE A 61 11.97 -13.77 3.18
C ILE A 61 12.61 -13.26 1.88
N ALA A 62 12.96 -11.98 1.82
CA ALA A 62 13.64 -11.40 0.67
C ALA A 62 15.00 -12.07 0.36
N SER A 63 15.68 -12.58 1.39
CA SER A 63 16.98 -13.26 1.27
C SER A 63 16.87 -14.78 1.17
N SER A 64 15.67 -15.32 1.30
CA SER A 64 15.40 -16.76 1.23
C SER A 64 15.15 -17.24 -0.20
N ASN A 65 14.90 -18.54 -0.34
CA ASN A 65 14.47 -19.16 -1.59
C ASN A 65 12.95 -19.03 -1.85
N PHE A 66 12.29 -18.08 -1.18
CA PHE A 66 10.87 -17.80 -1.39
C PHE A 66 10.59 -17.50 -2.87
N LYS A 67 9.55 -18.13 -3.40
CA LYS A 67 9.14 -17.97 -4.80
C LYS A 67 7.62 -17.92 -4.88
N SER A 68 7.11 -17.04 -5.72
CA SER A 68 5.71 -16.99 -6.08
C SER A 68 5.48 -17.77 -7.36
N ASP A 69 4.74 -18.85 -7.31
CA ASP A 69 4.40 -19.64 -8.51
C ASP A 69 3.55 -18.80 -9.47
N PHE A 70 2.64 -17.99 -8.94
CA PHE A 70 1.83 -17.06 -9.72
C PHE A 70 2.68 -16.04 -10.51
N LEU A 71 3.84 -15.65 -9.97
CA LEU A 71 4.78 -14.72 -10.62
C LEU A 71 5.94 -15.45 -11.34
N GLY A 72 5.73 -16.71 -11.72
CA GLY A 72 6.75 -17.49 -12.46
C GLY A 72 8.03 -17.74 -11.66
N GLY A 73 7.92 -17.93 -10.37
CA GLY A 73 9.05 -18.18 -9.48
C GLY A 73 9.80 -16.93 -8.99
N GLN A 74 9.24 -15.73 -9.20
CA GLN A 74 9.85 -14.49 -8.72
C GLN A 74 9.72 -14.33 -7.20
N ASN A 75 10.79 -13.89 -6.52
CA ASN A 75 10.71 -13.37 -5.15
C ASN A 75 10.38 -11.88 -5.20
N HIS A 76 9.08 -11.56 -5.25
CA HIS A 76 8.61 -10.18 -5.30
C HIS A 76 8.79 -9.44 -3.95
N ILE A 77 8.85 -10.17 -2.83
CA ILE A 77 9.13 -9.60 -1.50
C ILE A 77 10.50 -8.92 -1.48
N LYS A 78 11.47 -9.44 -2.24
CA LYS A 78 12.79 -8.80 -2.41
C LYS A 78 12.69 -7.41 -3.06
N LEU A 79 11.77 -7.22 -4.02
CA LEU A 79 11.55 -5.91 -4.66
C LEU A 79 10.89 -4.94 -3.67
N PHE A 80 9.90 -5.39 -2.92
CA PHE A 80 9.23 -4.58 -1.91
C PHE A 80 10.18 -4.21 -0.77
N ALA A 81 10.96 -5.13 -0.23
CA ALA A 81 11.96 -4.86 0.81
C ALA A 81 13.01 -3.83 0.38
N LYS A 82 13.38 -3.80 -0.91
CA LYS A 82 14.27 -2.78 -1.47
C LYS A 82 13.62 -1.40 -1.57
N SER A 83 12.32 -1.36 -1.82
CA SER A 83 11.57 -0.11 -2.05
C SER A 83 11.03 0.50 -0.75
N ALA A 84 10.58 -0.31 0.20
CA ALA A 84 9.94 0.12 1.43
C ALA A 84 10.72 1.19 2.22
N PRO A 85 12.05 1.07 2.43
CA PRO A 85 12.81 2.11 3.16
C PRO A 85 12.86 3.48 2.48
N LYS A 86 12.48 3.55 1.21
CA LYS A 86 12.49 4.78 0.41
C LYS A 86 11.14 5.50 0.42
N ILE A 87 10.11 4.89 0.97
CA ILE A 87 8.77 5.48 1.07
C ILE A 87 8.82 6.61 2.09
N SER A 88 8.32 7.77 1.69
CA SER A 88 8.19 8.95 2.56
C SER A 88 6.73 9.31 2.75
N MET A 89 6.32 9.47 4.00
CA MET A 89 4.96 9.87 4.38
C MET A 89 4.87 11.36 4.73
N LYS A 90 5.90 12.15 4.39
CA LYS A 90 5.97 13.59 4.75
C LYS A 90 4.83 14.42 4.18
N ASN A 91 4.36 14.07 2.99
CA ASN A 91 3.36 14.84 2.25
C ASN A 91 1.97 14.20 2.30
N ILE A 92 1.73 13.32 3.27
CA ILE A 92 0.43 12.70 3.44
C ILE A 92 -0.60 13.79 3.79
N SER A 93 -1.77 13.72 3.16
CA SER A 93 -2.86 14.66 3.38
C SER A 93 -4.22 13.98 3.47
N SER A 94 -5.20 14.67 4.00
CA SER A 94 -6.60 14.19 4.02
C SER A 94 -7.24 14.13 2.62
N TYR A 95 -6.59 14.69 1.62
CA TYR A 95 -7.07 14.71 0.23
C TYR A 95 -6.60 13.51 -0.58
N ASP A 96 -5.59 12.78 -0.13
CA ASP A 96 -4.88 11.75 -0.92
C ASP A 96 -5.80 10.68 -1.48
N GLN A 97 -6.70 10.15 -0.67
CA GLN A 97 -7.64 9.12 -1.14
C GLN A 97 -8.57 9.69 -2.21
N GLY A 98 -9.20 10.81 -1.94
CA GLY A 98 -10.13 11.42 -2.89
C GLY A 98 -9.47 11.91 -4.18
N LEU A 99 -8.23 12.41 -4.11
CA LEU A 99 -7.46 12.77 -5.29
C LEU A 99 -7.05 11.53 -6.10
N ASN A 100 -6.68 10.45 -5.43
CA ASN A 100 -6.37 9.18 -6.09
C ASN A 100 -7.58 8.60 -6.84
N GLU A 101 -8.78 8.65 -6.24
CA GLU A 101 -10.02 8.21 -6.88
C GLU A 101 -10.31 9.00 -8.16
N GLU A 102 -10.22 10.34 -8.11
CA GLU A 102 -10.44 11.20 -9.28
C GLU A 102 -9.34 10.99 -10.35
N PHE A 103 -8.08 10.78 -9.93
CA PHE A 103 -6.98 10.47 -10.83
C PHE A 103 -7.20 9.15 -11.57
N GLN A 104 -7.56 8.08 -10.85
CA GLN A 104 -7.82 6.78 -11.47
C GLN A 104 -8.97 6.85 -12.47
N LYS A 105 -10.05 7.55 -12.11
CA LYS A 105 -11.20 7.77 -12.99
C LYS A 105 -10.82 8.50 -14.28
N ALA A 106 -10.08 9.59 -14.16
CA ALA A 106 -9.64 10.36 -15.32
C ALA A 106 -8.66 9.58 -16.21
N MET A 107 -7.71 8.86 -15.58
CA MET A 107 -6.71 8.08 -16.33
C MET A 107 -7.29 6.81 -16.97
N LYS A 108 -8.39 6.28 -16.44
CA LYS A 108 -9.10 5.17 -17.08
C LYS A 108 -9.53 5.54 -18.50
N ASP A 109 -10.10 6.72 -18.71
CA ASP A 109 -10.51 7.20 -20.05
C ASP A 109 -9.33 7.28 -21.03
N TYR A 110 -8.16 7.65 -20.53
CA TYR A 110 -6.93 7.63 -21.34
C TYR A 110 -6.50 6.19 -21.68
N PHE A 111 -6.50 5.28 -20.72
CA PHE A 111 -6.12 3.87 -20.95
C PHE A 111 -7.12 3.14 -21.85
N ASP A 112 -8.39 3.51 -21.80
CA ASP A 112 -9.44 2.99 -22.70
C ASP A 112 -9.36 3.62 -24.11
N GLY A 113 -8.47 4.59 -24.35
CA GLY A 113 -8.28 5.25 -25.63
C GLY A 113 -9.33 6.33 -25.96
N ASN A 114 -10.16 6.73 -25.00
CA ASN A 114 -11.25 7.69 -25.21
C ASN A 114 -10.75 9.14 -25.27
N VAL A 115 -9.66 9.44 -24.59
CA VAL A 115 -9.08 10.80 -24.53
C VAL A 115 -7.55 10.75 -24.58
N THR A 116 -6.92 11.89 -24.88
CA THR A 116 -5.46 12.03 -24.78
C THR A 116 -5.04 12.11 -23.30
N LYS A 117 -3.77 11.81 -23.02
CA LYS A 117 -3.20 11.93 -21.66
C LYS A 117 -3.37 13.34 -21.10
N ASP A 118 -3.09 14.36 -21.89
CA ASP A 118 -3.21 15.76 -21.47
C ASP A 118 -4.67 16.11 -21.12
N LYS A 119 -5.62 15.61 -21.90
CA LYS A 119 -7.04 15.78 -21.60
C LYS A 119 -7.46 15.06 -20.33
N ALA A 120 -6.95 13.85 -20.09
CA ALA A 120 -7.20 13.11 -18.85
C ALA A 120 -6.65 13.87 -17.62
N LEU A 121 -5.45 14.42 -17.71
CA LEU A 121 -4.88 15.25 -16.65
C LEU A 121 -5.66 16.53 -16.40
N ASP A 122 -6.11 17.21 -17.43
CA ASP A 122 -6.98 18.40 -17.29
C ASP A 122 -8.32 18.04 -16.64
N ASN A 123 -8.92 16.92 -17.00
CA ASN A 123 -10.14 16.42 -16.38
C ASN A 123 -9.92 16.11 -14.90
N PHE A 124 -8.79 15.46 -14.57
CA PHE A 124 -8.40 15.20 -13.17
C PHE A 124 -8.27 16.51 -12.37
N TYR A 125 -7.53 17.50 -12.87
CA TYR A 125 -7.37 18.77 -12.15
C TYR A 125 -8.70 19.51 -11.95
N LYS A 126 -9.59 19.49 -12.92
CA LYS A 126 -10.94 20.06 -12.76
C LYS A 126 -11.73 19.37 -11.67
N ALA A 127 -11.79 18.04 -11.70
CA ALA A 127 -12.48 17.25 -10.70
C ALA A 127 -11.87 17.43 -9.29
N ALA A 128 -10.54 17.54 -9.18
CA ALA A 128 -9.85 17.79 -7.93
C ALA A 128 -10.22 19.14 -7.31
N ILE A 129 -10.24 20.21 -8.11
CA ILE A 129 -10.62 21.57 -7.63
C ILE A 129 -12.11 21.64 -7.33
N GLU A 130 -12.96 20.99 -8.10
CA GLU A 130 -14.40 20.91 -7.83
C GLU A 130 -14.69 20.21 -6.49
N LYS A 131 -14.02 19.08 -6.24
CA LYS A 131 -14.15 18.31 -5.00
C LYS A 131 -13.51 19.01 -3.79
N TYR A 132 -12.42 19.73 -4.01
CA TYR A 132 -11.63 20.41 -2.99
C TYR A 132 -11.29 21.86 -3.42
N PRO A 133 -12.22 22.81 -3.25
CA PRO A 133 -12.07 24.18 -3.76
C PRO A 133 -10.91 24.99 -3.16
N ASN A 134 -10.32 24.50 -2.08
CA ASN A 134 -9.14 25.10 -1.43
C ASN A 134 -7.81 24.66 -2.07
N LEU A 135 -7.85 23.73 -3.02
CA LEU A 135 -6.67 23.34 -3.79
C LEU A 135 -6.54 24.18 -5.06
N SER A 136 -5.32 24.34 -5.53
CA SER A 136 -4.98 25.00 -6.78
C SER A 136 -4.08 24.11 -7.65
N LYS A 137 -4.15 24.33 -8.96
CA LYS A 137 -3.29 23.64 -9.93
C LYS A 137 -1.89 24.24 -9.91
#